data_a15920058386fa852525a16533aebcc5
#
_entry.id   a15920058386fa852525a16533aebcc5
#
_cell.length_a   1.000
_cell.length_b   1.000
_cell.length_c   1.000
_cell.angle_alpha   90.00
_cell.angle_beta   90.00
_cell.angle_gamma   90.00
#
_symmetry.space_group_name_H-M   'P 1'
#
loop_
_entity.id
_entity.type
_entity.pdbx_description
1 polymer ?
#
loop_
_entity_poly.entity_id
_entity_poly.type
_entity_poly.pdbx_seq_one_letter_code
_entity_poly.pdbx_strand_id
1 'polypeptide(L)' 'MEITFENVRDIIVETLSCDVEDIKLDTNLVEDLEADSLEIVELSMALQEKLGAGIEDEDLEKIHSVQDILDYIKGKQG' A
#
# COMPACT_ATOMS: atom_id res chain seq x y z
N MET A 1 0.11 -13.27 7.64
CA MET A 1 0.35 -13.08 6.19
C MET A 1 1.72 -12.45 5.99
N GLU A 2 2.49 -12.96 5.06
CA GLU A 2 3.82 -12.45 4.82
C GLU A 2 3.78 -11.13 4.06
N ILE A 3 4.78 -10.29 4.28
CA ILE A 3 4.91 -9.01 3.58
C ILE A 3 5.61 -9.26 2.25
N THR A 4 4.82 -9.46 1.22
CA THR A 4 5.30 -9.67 -0.15
C THR A 4 4.57 -8.71 -1.08
N PHE A 5 5.13 -8.52 -2.27
CA PHE A 5 4.47 -7.71 -3.28
C PHE A 5 3.06 -8.24 -3.57
N GLU A 6 2.93 -9.54 -3.71
CA GLU A 6 1.64 -10.15 -4.04
C GLU A 6 0.58 -9.87 -2.97
N ASN A 7 0.95 -10.00 -1.71
CA ASN A 7 0.01 -9.74 -0.62
C ASN A 7 -0.34 -8.25 -0.54
N VAL A 8 0.64 -7.38 -0.71
CA VAL A 8 0.40 -5.93 -0.72
C VAL A 8 -0.49 -5.58 -1.90
N ARG A 9 -0.19 -6.12 -3.08
CA ARG A 9 -0.99 -5.89 -4.29
C ARG A 9 -2.45 -6.30 -4.06
N ASP A 10 -2.67 -7.47 -3.50
CA ASP A 10 -4.03 -7.97 -3.27
C ASP A 10 -4.81 -7.07 -2.31
N ILE A 11 -4.14 -6.54 -1.31
CA ILE A 11 -4.77 -5.61 -0.37
C ILE A 11 -5.13 -4.30 -1.07
N ILE A 12 -4.25 -3.81 -1.93
CA ILE A 12 -4.52 -2.59 -2.70
C ILE A 12 -5.72 -2.80 -3.63
N VAL A 13 -5.75 -3.91 -4.34
CA VAL A 13 -6.85 -4.24 -5.24
C VAL A 13 -8.18 -4.25 -4.50
N GLU A 14 -8.20 -4.87 -3.34
CA GLU A 14 -9.41 -4.97 -2.53
C GLU A 14 -9.82 -3.61 -1.96
N THR A 15 -8.87 -2.85 -1.47
CA THR A 15 -9.14 -1.58 -0.80
C THR A 15 -9.54 -0.47 -1.78
N LEU A 16 -8.84 -0.39 -2.90
CA LEU A 16 -9.06 0.68 -3.89
C LEU A 16 -9.94 0.26 -5.07
N SER A 17 -10.40 -0.99 -5.08
CA SER A 17 -11.28 -1.53 -6.12
C SER A 17 -10.68 -1.37 -7.53
N CYS A 18 -9.41 -1.72 -7.67
CA CYS A 18 -8.72 -1.69 -8.96
C CYS A 18 -8.40 -3.11 -9.42
N ASP A 19 -7.92 -3.22 -10.66
CA ASP A 19 -7.57 -4.52 -11.23
C ASP A 19 -6.17 -4.94 -10.83
N VAL A 20 -6.00 -6.23 -10.56
CA VAL A 20 -4.71 -6.77 -10.16
C VAL A 20 -3.64 -6.54 -11.24
N GLU A 21 -4.05 -6.52 -12.50
CA GLU A 21 -3.14 -6.31 -13.61
C GLU A 21 -2.55 -4.91 -13.66
N ASP A 22 -3.23 -3.95 -13.02
CA ASP A 22 -2.78 -2.57 -13.01
C ASP A 22 -1.79 -2.27 -11.89
N ILE A 23 -1.57 -3.22 -11.00
CA ILE A 23 -0.71 -3.02 -9.83
C ILE A 23 0.67 -3.64 -10.06
N LYS A 24 1.68 -2.77 -10.10
CA LYS A 24 3.08 -3.17 -10.24
C LYS A 24 3.90 -2.45 -9.18
N LEU A 25 5.16 -2.82 -9.03
CA LEU A 25 6.02 -2.17 -8.04
C LEU A 25 6.18 -0.68 -8.32
N ASP A 26 6.22 -0.29 -9.57
CA ASP A 26 6.40 1.11 -9.96
C ASP A 26 5.07 1.86 -10.11
N THR A 27 3.96 1.21 -9.84
CA THR A 27 2.64 1.87 -9.91
C THR A 27 2.57 2.97 -8.87
N ASN A 28 2.22 4.18 -9.32
CA ASN A 28 2.05 5.32 -8.42
C ASN A 28 0.61 5.38 -7.94
N LEU A 29 0.42 5.40 -6.63
CA LEU A 29 -0.91 5.37 -6.04
C LEU A 29 -1.73 6.62 -6.37
N VAL A 30 -1.06 7.76 -6.39
CA VAL A 30 -1.75 9.04 -6.63
C VAL A 30 -1.92 9.30 -8.12
N GLU A 31 -0.88 9.09 -8.91
CA GLU A 31 -0.91 9.40 -10.35
C GLU A 31 -1.58 8.32 -11.19
N ASP A 32 -1.31 7.06 -10.89
CA ASP A 32 -1.82 5.95 -11.70
C ASP A 32 -3.18 5.45 -11.22
N LEU A 33 -3.37 5.39 -9.91
CA LEU A 33 -4.61 4.88 -9.32
C LEU A 33 -5.55 5.98 -8.85
N GLU A 34 -5.10 7.21 -8.91
CA GLU A 34 -5.88 8.39 -8.52
C GLU A 34 -6.38 8.31 -7.06
N ALA A 35 -5.61 7.67 -6.20
CA ALA A 35 -5.97 7.56 -4.79
C ALA A 35 -5.77 8.91 -4.09
N ASP A 36 -6.75 9.32 -3.32
CA ASP A 36 -6.61 10.53 -2.52
C ASP A 36 -6.06 10.17 -1.13
N SER A 37 -5.87 11.19 -0.29
CA SER A 37 -5.29 10.97 1.03
C SER A 37 -6.15 10.06 1.90
N LEU A 38 -7.46 10.12 1.76
CA LEU A 38 -8.37 9.28 2.53
C LEU A 38 -8.21 7.81 2.13
N GLU A 39 -8.08 7.55 0.83
CA GLU A 39 -7.90 6.19 0.34
C GLU A 39 -6.56 5.62 0.78
N ILE A 40 -5.52 6.45 0.83
CA ILE A 40 -4.21 6.02 1.32
C ILE A 40 -4.28 5.68 2.80
N VAL A 41 -5.02 6.45 3.59
CA VAL A 41 -5.22 6.15 5.01
C VAL A 41 -5.96 4.82 5.16
N GLU A 42 -7.00 4.61 4.37
CA GLU A 42 -7.74 3.34 4.41
C GLU A 42 -6.85 2.17 4.04
N LEU A 43 -5.98 2.36 3.05
CA LEU A 43 -5.03 1.34 2.65
C LEU A 43 -4.06 1.02 3.78
N SER A 44 -3.57 2.04 4.47
CA SER A 44 -2.69 1.85 5.62
C SER A 44 -3.36 1.02 6.70
N MET A 45 -4.63 1.31 6.96
CA MET A 45 -5.40 0.56 7.97
C MET A 45 -5.61 -0.89 7.55
N ALA A 46 -5.86 -1.12 6.27
CA ALA A 46 -6.02 -2.48 5.76
C ALA A 46 -4.71 -3.27 5.86
N LEU A 47 -3.58 -2.62 5.58
CA LEU A 47 -2.27 -3.24 5.71
C LEU A 47 -2.00 -3.61 7.16
N GLN A 48 -2.30 -2.72 8.09
CA GLN A 48 -2.13 -2.97 9.52
C GLN A 48 -2.97 -4.17 9.96
N GLU A 49 -4.20 -4.22 9.50
CA GLU A 49 -5.12 -5.29 9.87
C GLU A 49 -4.72 -6.65 9.32
N LYS A 50 -4.29 -6.67 8.05
CA LYS A 50 -4.00 -7.94 7.36
C LYS A 50 -2.56 -8.40 7.49
N LEU A 51 -1.60 -7.47 7.50
CA LEU A 51 -0.18 -7.80 7.56
C LEU A 51 0.45 -7.52 8.92
N GLY A 52 -0.28 -6.85 9.79
CA GLY A 52 0.26 -6.47 11.10
C GLY A 52 1.23 -5.29 11.04
N ALA A 53 1.31 -4.61 9.91
CA ALA A 53 2.20 -3.47 9.74
C ALA A 53 1.53 -2.44 8.84
N GLY A 54 1.31 -1.25 9.37
CA GLY A 54 0.71 -0.15 8.63
C GLY A 54 1.70 1.00 8.48
N ILE A 55 1.24 2.09 7.91
CA ILE A 55 2.06 3.28 7.67
C ILE A 55 1.70 4.34 8.70
N GLU A 56 2.71 4.93 9.33
CA GLU A 56 2.49 6.00 10.28
C GLU A 56 1.88 7.23 9.60
N ASP A 57 1.01 7.95 10.30
CA ASP A 57 0.36 9.12 9.72
C ASP A 57 1.37 10.13 9.16
N GLU A 58 2.46 10.35 9.89
CA GLU A 58 3.49 11.30 9.46
C GLU A 58 4.26 10.85 8.23
N ASP A 59 4.21 9.57 7.91
CA ASP A 59 4.91 9.00 6.78
C ASP A 59 4.01 8.78 5.56
N LEU A 60 2.70 8.96 5.71
CA LEU A 60 1.76 8.79 4.60
C LEU A 60 2.10 9.67 3.41
N GLU A 61 2.59 10.87 3.65
CA GLU A 61 2.96 11.80 2.59
C GLU A 61 4.16 11.33 1.77
N LYS A 62 4.95 10.43 2.34
CA LYS A 62 6.15 9.92 1.68
C LYS A 62 5.86 8.71 0.80
N ILE A 63 4.67 8.16 0.93
CA ILE A 63 4.28 6.96 0.18
C ILE A 63 3.62 7.38 -1.13
N HIS A 64 4.27 7.07 -2.24
CA HIS A 64 3.80 7.43 -3.56
C HIS A 64 3.55 6.22 -4.45
N SER A 65 4.34 5.16 -4.28
CA SER A 65 4.24 3.98 -5.13
C SER A 65 4.07 2.71 -4.31
N VAL A 66 3.74 1.62 -4.99
CA VAL A 66 3.64 0.31 -4.34
C VAL A 66 4.98 -0.09 -3.75
N GLN A 67 6.07 0.22 -4.44
CA GLN A 67 7.42 -0.05 -3.94
C GLN A 67 7.66 0.66 -2.60
N ASP A 68 7.20 1.90 -2.49
CA ASP A 68 7.35 2.67 -1.25
C ASP A 68 6.63 1.99 -0.09
N ILE A 69 5.44 1.47 -0.34
CA ILE A 69 4.67 0.76 0.68
C ILE A 69 5.44 -0.49 1.12
N LEU A 70 5.88 -1.26 0.16
CA LEU A 70 6.56 -2.52 0.43
C LEU A 70 7.84 -2.30 1.22
N ASP A 71 8.64 -1.33 0.80
CA ASP A 71 9.88 -1.01 1.49
C ASP A 71 9.63 -0.52 2.91
N TYR A 72 8.60 0.31 3.07
CA TYR A 72 8.28 0.87 4.37
C TYR A 72 7.89 -0.22 5.38
N ILE A 73 6.95 -1.07 5.00
CA ILE A 73 6.47 -2.08 5.95
C ILE A 73 7.47 -3.20 6.17
N LYS A 74 8.29 -3.52 5.17
CA LYS A 74 9.38 -4.47 5.36
C LYS A 74 10.41 -3.92 6.34
N GLY A 75 10.69 -2.64 6.24
CA GLY A 75 11.61 -1.98 7.15
C GLY A 75 11.13 -2.02 8.59
N LYS A 76 9.84 -1.90 8.80
CA LYS A 76 9.27 -1.96 10.15
C LYS A 76 9.40 -3.34 10.78
N GLN A 77 9.28 -4.37 9.98
CA GLN A 77 9.38 -5.74 10.49
C GLN A 77 10.81 -6.22 10.60
N GLY A 78 11.67 -5.64 9.81
CA GLY A 78 13.05 -6.03 9.76
C GLY A 78 13.88 -5.34 10.78
#